data_5a25134abc2dcdfc92a6c5fe62eb499a
#
_entry.id   5a25134abc2dcdfc92a6c5fe62eb499a
#
_cell.length_a   1.000
_cell.length_b   1.000
_cell.length_c   1.000
_cell.angle_alpha   90.00
_cell.angle_beta   90.00
_cell.angle_gamma   90.00
#
_symmetry.space_group_name_H-M   'P 1'
#
loop_
_entity.id
_entity.type
_entity.pdbx_description
1 polymer ?
#
loop_
_entity_poly.entity_id
_entity_poly.type
_entity_poly.pdbx_seq_one_letter_code
_entity_poly.pdbx_strand_id
1 'polypeptide(L)'
;TLATVESNDTNALVLMNDLLGQDEEIVRVLTETDTGGVPFTLAANLVYRQFDPRPYPGLMAVLERENVTDIAPETPPFSCPPPERTSVAVLAFENMSPDPENEYFADGVSEEILNVLSGLDDLRVIARTSAFSFKGSGATVAEIADKLDVGYVLEGSVRRAGDRVRVTAQLIETNTESHLWSDTYDRDLDDIFAVQDEIARAIASELQLQLSDEQESALVTAPTDNLEAYNQYLVGRQLWHQRTGGTLRAAATSLQAAVELDPQFAEAWAALADALVLIPEYDINRDGSTIPAARDAVNRALELQPDLPQALTTRAYLRFMHDYDWDNAEKDFQRAMALDPTYPTAQQWYGEFLAIRYRDVEGALEQLRTAAQLDPLAPVMWHVSGLIAQHFGRPEEAIQYYERTLEINPNAESTYANMAGLFMEQGDYERARRYMDRFWALKQDSPPSGPTLIDALEDPLVRPDYVEFLKTTELIPSGPVDRAMEFMLLGETDLALEDLDRGLELGSPYVTHVNLAGVYTPLRDDPRF
;
A
#
# COMPACT_ATOMS: atom_id res chain seq x y z
N THR A 1 -1.28 -42.26 22.77
CA THR A 1 -1.65 -40.98 23.41
C THR A 1 -2.30 -39.99 22.42
N LEU A 2 -2.27 -40.27 21.12
CA LEU A 2 -2.95 -39.49 20.05
C LEU A 2 -4.42 -39.91 19.88
N ALA A 3 -4.86 -41.01 20.48
CA ALA A 3 -6.23 -41.56 20.34
C ALA A 3 -7.32 -40.78 21.10
N THR A 4 -7.02 -39.63 21.71
CA THR A 4 -7.96 -38.85 22.53
C THR A 4 -8.04 -37.38 22.16
N VAL A 5 -7.67 -36.98 20.94
CA VAL A 5 -7.84 -35.58 20.49
C VAL A 5 -9.24 -35.45 19.90
N GLU A 6 -10.18 -34.95 20.70
CA GLU A 6 -11.50 -34.61 20.24
C GLU A 6 -11.45 -33.34 19.32
N SER A 7 -12.33 -33.32 18.34
CA SER A 7 -12.36 -32.47 17.14
C SER A 7 -12.45 -30.94 17.33
N ASN A 8 -12.19 -30.41 18.52
CA ASN A 8 -12.26 -28.98 18.85
C ASN A 8 -11.11 -28.47 19.73
N ASP A 9 -9.99 -29.18 19.80
CA ASP A 9 -8.94 -28.87 20.77
C ASP A 9 -7.78 -28.10 20.08
N THR A 10 -7.50 -26.91 20.57
CA THR A 10 -6.34 -26.07 20.17
C THR A 10 -5.00 -26.81 20.39
N ASN A 11 -4.97 -27.79 21.25
CA ASN A 11 -3.81 -28.66 21.49
C ASN A 11 -3.48 -29.58 20.29
N ALA A 12 -4.42 -29.85 19.40
CA ALA A 12 -4.16 -30.62 18.17
C ALA A 12 -3.23 -29.86 17.21
N LEU A 13 -3.34 -28.53 17.15
CA LEU A 13 -2.47 -27.66 16.35
C LEU A 13 -1.03 -27.64 16.88
N VAL A 14 -0.86 -27.57 18.20
CA VAL A 14 0.47 -27.60 18.85
C VAL A 14 1.12 -28.96 18.61
N LEU A 15 0.34 -30.06 18.74
CA LEU A 15 0.87 -31.42 18.52
C LEU A 15 1.25 -31.64 17.05
N MET A 16 0.50 -31.11 16.09
CA MET A 16 0.85 -31.14 14.66
C MET A 16 2.10 -30.32 14.35
N ASN A 17 2.24 -29.13 14.92
CA ASN A 17 3.47 -28.35 14.78
C ASN A 17 4.71 -29.08 15.33
N ASP A 18 4.59 -29.74 16.45
CA ASP A 18 5.69 -30.56 17.02
C ASP A 18 6.02 -31.80 16.18
N LEU A 19 5.06 -32.33 15.43
CA LEU A 19 5.23 -33.49 14.53
C LEU A 19 5.77 -33.11 13.14
N LEU A 20 5.72 -31.85 12.75
CA LEU A 20 6.14 -31.38 11.42
C LEU A 20 7.62 -31.61 11.07
N GLY A 21 8.46 -31.93 12.07
CA GLY A 21 9.83 -32.45 11.86
C GLY A 21 9.92 -33.95 11.51
N GLN A 22 8.78 -34.68 11.46
CA GLN A 22 8.72 -36.13 11.31
C GLN A 22 7.65 -36.52 10.28
N ASP A 23 7.93 -36.34 8.99
CA ASP A 23 6.99 -36.59 7.88
C ASP A 23 6.36 -37.99 7.94
N GLU A 24 7.15 -39.03 8.25
CA GLU A 24 6.68 -40.43 8.38
C GLU A 24 5.65 -40.59 9.51
N GLU A 25 5.79 -39.88 10.62
CA GLU A 25 4.88 -39.95 11.76
C GLU A 25 3.55 -39.26 11.47
N ILE A 26 3.57 -38.15 10.74
CA ILE A 26 2.35 -37.47 10.28
C ILE A 26 1.55 -38.36 9.33
N VAL A 27 2.22 -38.96 8.35
CA VAL A 27 1.59 -39.89 7.40
C VAL A 27 0.98 -41.08 8.15
N ARG A 28 1.68 -41.65 9.14
CA ARG A 28 1.17 -42.76 9.97
C ARG A 28 -0.10 -42.34 10.72
N VAL A 29 -0.10 -41.19 11.37
CA VAL A 29 -1.27 -40.68 12.13
C VAL A 29 -2.47 -40.46 11.23
N LEU A 30 -2.27 -39.85 10.06
CA LEU A 30 -3.35 -39.56 9.10
C LEU A 30 -3.86 -40.84 8.40
N THR A 31 -3.05 -41.90 8.27
CA THR A 31 -3.46 -43.13 7.62
C THR A 31 -4.07 -44.15 8.58
N GLU A 32 -3.69 -44.17 9.87
CA GLU A 32 -4.20 -45.10 10.89
C GLU A 32 -5.55 -44.65 11.51
N THR A 33 -5.95 -43.37 11.36
CA THR A 33 -7.26 -42.87 11.81
C THR A 33 -8.33 -43.14 10.75
N ASP A 34 -8.84 -44.37 10.71
CA ASP A 34 -10.02 -44.76 9.92
C ASP A 34 -11.30 -44.23 10.62
N THR A 35 -11.60 -42.94 10.42
CA THR A 35 -12.74 -42.28 11.08
C THR A 35 -13.60 -41.53 10.07
N GLY A 36 -14.05 -42.19 9.02
CA GLY A 36 -15.21 -41.72 8.22
C GLY A 36 -15.19 -40.29 7.69
N GLY A 37 -14.05 -39.76 7.24
CA GLY A 37 -13.95 -38.51 6.45
C GLY A 37 -13.91 -37.20 7.22
N VAL A 38 -14.49 -37.08 8.41
CA VAL A 38 -14.61 -35.83 9.16
C VAL A 38 -13.31 -35.34 9.81
N PRO A 39 -12.47 -36.20 10.41
CA PRO A 39 -11.20 -35.74 11.00
C PRO A 39 -10.15 -35.33 9.98
N PHE A 40 -10.15 -35.95 8.80
CA PHE A 40 -9.22 -35.61 7.74
C PHE A 40 -9.51 -34.22 7.15
N THR A 41 -10.79 -33.90 6.94
CA THR A 41 -11.20 -32.56 6.44
C THR A 41 -10.86 -31.46 7.44
N LEU A 42 -10.95 -31.73 8.73
CA LEU A 42 -10.59 -30.80 9.78
C LEU A 42 -9.06 -30.64 9.87
N ALA A 43 -8.30 -31.74 9.84
CA ALA A 43 -6.84 -31.72 9.82
C ALA A 43 -6.30 -31.05 8.54
N ALA A 44 -6.88 -31.35 7.38
CA ALA A 44 -6.53 -30.69 6.13
C ALA A 44 -6.82 -29.17 6.18
N ASN A 45 -7.98 -28.75 6.70
CA ASN A 45 -8.28 -27.32 6.86
C ASN A 45 -7.39 -26.58 7.85
N LEU A 46 -6.93 -27.24 8.90
CA LEU A 46 -6.03 -26.68 9.91
C LEU A 46 -4.60 -26.56 9.37
N VAL A 47 -4.12 -27.60 8.70
CA VAL A 47 -2.83 -27.60 7.99
C VAL A 47 -2.85 -26.55 6.87
N TYR A 48 -3.96 -26.47 6.14
CA TYR A 48 -4.17 -25.60 4.99
C TYR A 48 -4.09 -24.10 5.31
N ARG A 49 -4.48 -23.68 6.50
CA ARG A 49 -4.48 -22.25 6.88
C ARG A 49 -3.16 -21.76 7.48
N GLN A 50 -2.28 -22.64 7.91
CA GLN A 50 -1.09 -22.27 8.67
C GLN A 50 0.20 -22.96 8.20
N PHE A 51 0.14 -23.87 7.21
CA PHE A 51 1.27 -24.72 6.87
C PHE A 51 1.30 -25.09 5.39
N ASP A 52 2.47 -24.95 4.75
CA ASP A 52 2.70 -25.43 3.39
C ASP A 52 3.07 -26.95 3.41
N PRO A 53 2.24 -27.84 2.87
CA PRO A 53 2.51 -29.27 2.87
C PRO A 53 3.55 -29.72 1.83
N ARG A 54 3.94 -28.88 0.87
CA ARG A 54 4.79 -29.23 -0.27
C ARG A 54 6.20 -29.71 0.09
N PRO A 55 6.88 -29.17 1.13
CA PRO A 55 8.15 -29.72 1.60
C PRO A 55 8.06 -31.15 2.14
N TYR A 56 6.83 -31.67 2.31
CA TYR A 56 6.57 -33.00 2.95
C TYR A 56 5.92 -33.94 1.94
N PRO A 57 6.70 -34.69 1.14
CA PRO A 57 6.17 -35.53 0.05
C PRO A 57 5.24 -36.65 0.54
N GLY A 58 5.40 -37.14 1.76
CA GLY A 58 4.48 -38.10 2.36
C GLY A 58 3.11 -37.52 2.64
N LEU A 59 3.03 -36.30 3.15
CA LEU A 59 1.77 -35.56 3.39
C LEU A 59 1.09 -35.22 2.07
N MET A 60 1.84 -34.74 1.05
CA MET A 60 1.32 -34.50 -0.28
C MET A 60 0.67 -35.75 -0.90
N ALA A 61 1.32 -36.91 -0.79
CA ALA A 61 0.77 -38.16 -1.31
C ALA A 61 -0.55 -38.59 -0.62
N VAL A 62 -0.74 -38.22 0.65
CA VAL A 62 -2.01 -38.44 1.37
C VAL A 62 -3.08 -37.48 0.89
N LEU A 63 -2.77 -36.19 0.74
CA LEU A 63 -3.69 -35.16 0.24
C LEU A 63 -4.18 -35.49 -1.16
N GLU A 64 -3.28 -35.90 -2.08
CA GLU A 64 -3.62 -36.34 -3.43
C GLU A 64 -4.53 -37.61 -3.43
N ARG A 65 -4.23 -38.61 -2.56
CA ARG A 65 -5.04 -39.80 -2.45
C ARG A 65 -6.48 -39.52 -2.01
N GLU A 66 -6.66 -38.59 -1.09
CA GLU A 66 -7.96 -38.20 -0.54
C GLU A 66 -8.67 -37.14 -1.43
N ASN A 67 -8.12 -36.86 -2.63
CA ASN A 67 -8.68 -35.95 -3.63
C ASN A 67 -8.82 -34.51 -3.12
N VAL A 68 -7.95 -34.09 -2.20
CA VAL A 68 -7.82 -32.69 -1.75
C VAL A 68 -6.98 -31.98 -2.80
N THR A 69 -7.65 -31.53 -3.88
CA THR A 69 -7.01 -30.89 -5.04
C THR A 69 -6.85 -29.39 -4.91
N ASP A 70 -7.61 -28.76 -4.03
CA ASP A 70 -7.47 -27.33 -3.68
C ASP A 70 -6.42 -27.17 -2.59
N ILE A 71 -5.19 -27.47 -2.92
CA ILE A 71 -4.07 -27.08 -2.07
C ILE A 71 -3.91 -25.58 -2.22
N ALA A 72 -3.87 -24.87 -1.09
CA ALA A 72 -3.72 -23.43 -1.02
C ALA A 72 -2.67 -22.91 -2.01
N PRO A 73 -2.87 -21.71 -2.54
CA PRO A 73 -1.92 -21.09 -3.46
C PRO A 73 -0.51 -21.23 -2.92
N GLU A 74 0.42 -21.37 -3.83
CA GLU A 74 1.81 -21.81 -3.60
C GLU A 74 2.60 -21.04 -2.54
N THR A 75 2.07 -19.95 -2.06
CA THR A 75 2.46 -19.22 -0.84
C THR A 75 1.24 -18.45 -0.35
N PRO A 76 0.99 -18.33 0.97
CA PRO A 76 0.18 -17.20 1.43
C PRO A 76 0.80 -15.96 0.83
N PRO A 77 0.00 -15.00 0.33
CA PRO A 77 0.53 -13.87 -0.44
C PRO A 77 1.70 -13.16 0.25
N PHE A 78 1.88 -13.35 1.55
CA PHE A 78 3.03 -12.83 2.30
C PHE A 78 3.31 -13.69 3.54
N SER A 79 4.23 -14.63 3.44
CA SER A 79 4.98 -15.08 4.61
C SER A 79 6.15 -14.12 4.76
N CYS A 80 6.12 -13.23 5.74
CA CYS A 80 7.31 -12.49 6.14
C CYS A 80 8.35 -13.52 6.60
N PRO A 81 9.55 -13.61 5.98
CA PRO A 81 10.66 -14.26 6.66
C PRO A 81 10.89 -13.51 7.98
N PRO A 82 11.26 -14.20 9.06
CA PRO A 82 11.58 -13.51 10.30
C PRO A 82 12.64 -12.44 10.03
N PRO A 83 12.56 -11.28 10.63
CA PRO A 83 13.44 -10.16 10.35
C PRO A 83 14.88 -10.57 10.69
N GLU A 84 15.73 -10.68 9.67
CA GLU A 84 17.18 -10.76 9.87
C GLU A 84 17.76 -9.41 10.32
N ARG A 85 16.95 -8.33 10.27
CA ARG A 85 17.35 -6.97 10.62
C ARG A 85 16.61 -6.49 11.86
N THR A 86 17.28 -5.68 12.67
CA THR A 86 16.63 -4.91 13.75
C THR A 86 15.49 -4.09 13.17
N SER A 87 14.31 -4.11 13.81
CA SER A 87 13.12 -3.44 13.28
C SER A 87 12.44 -2.57 14.31
N VAL A 88 12.02 -1.37 13.89
CA VAL A 88 11.37 -0.37 14.75
C VAL A 88 10.13 0.23 14.08
N ALA A 89 9.10 0.44 14.88
CA ALA A 89 7.96 1.28 14.53
C ALA A 89 8.02 2.58 15.33
N VAL A 90 8.04 3.73 14.63
CA VAL A 90 7.91 5.06 15.25
C VAL A 90 6.44 5.43 15.24
N LEU A 91 5.81 5.41 16.42
CA LEU A 91 4.40 5.77 16.55
C LEU A 91 4.20 7.29 16.44
N ALA A 92 3.00 7.71 16.08
CA ALA A 92 2.63 9.11 16.16
C ALA A 92 2.72 9.59 17.62
N PHE A 93 3.53 10.62 17.89
CA PHE A 93 3.66 11.17 19.24
C PHE A 93 2.38 11.88 19.67
N GLU A 94 2.05 11.80 20.95
CA GLU A 94 0.88 12.44 21.50
C GLU A 94 1.06 13.96 21.57
N ASN A 95 0.07 14.72 21.10
CA ASN A 95 0.04 16.15 21.29
C ASN A 95 -0.39 16.51 22.72
N MET A 96 0.55 16.92 23.54
CA MET A 96 0.34 17.40 24.92
C MET A 96 0.25 18.93 24.99
N SER A 97 0.16 19.61 23.85
CA SER A 97 0.00 21.07 23.80
C SER A 97 -1.41 21.47 24.20
N PRO A 98 -1.61 22.70 24.76
CA PRO A 98 -2.94 23.22 25.06
C PRO A 98 -3.82 23.42 23.82
N ASP A 99 -3.20 23.63 22.67
CA ASP A 99 -3.85 23.86 21.39
C ASP A 99 -3.92 22.57 20.56
N PRO A 100 -5.11 22.05 20.26
CA PRO A 100 -5.28 20.87 19.42
C PRO A 100 -4.73 21.07 18.00
N GLU A 101 -4.64 22.29 17.50
CA GLU A 101 -4.08 22.58 16.19
C GLU A 101 -2.59 22.24 16.07
N ASN A 102 -1.88 22.00 17.19
CA ASN A 102 -0.50 21.48 17.17
C ASN A 102 -0.41 19.96 16.92
N GLU A 103 -1.49 19.27 16.59
CA GLU A 103 -1.48 17.85 16.28
C GLU A 103 -0.56 17.53 15.08
N TYR A 104 -0.63 18.35 14.01
CA TYR A 104 0.24 18.21 12.85
C TYR A 104 1.72 18.33 13.19
N PHE A 105 2.04 19.16 14.19
CA PHE A 105 3.43 19.34 14.60
C PHE A 105 3.96 18.10 15.36
N ALA A 106 3.16 17.49 16.23
CA ALA A 106 3.53 16.26 16.93
C ALA A 106 3.71 15.10 15.93
N ASP A 107 2.80 14.97 14.98
CA ASP A 107 2.87 13.99 13.89
C ASP A 107 4.12 14.21 13.03
N GLY A 108 4.41 15.47 12.68
CA GLY A 108 5.58 15.82 11.88
C GLY A 108 6.89 15.51 12.58
N VAL A 109 7.01 15.79 13.89
CA VAL A 109 8.21 15.42 14.66
C VAL A 109 8.44 13.92 14.62
N SER A 110 7.38 13.11 14.77
CA SER A 110 7.48 11.64 14.69
C SER A 110 7.87 11.17 13.29
N GLU A 111 7.30 11.80 12.25
CA GLU A 111 7.60 11.47 10.84
C GLU A 111 9.05 11.77 10.50
N GLU A 112 9.59 12.91 10.96
CA GLU A 112 11.00 13.25 10.71
C GLU A 112 11.96 12.30 11.43
N ILE A 113 11.65 11.91 12.68
CA ILE A 113 12.43 10.88 13.39
C ILE A 113 12.39 9.56 12.60
N LEU A 114 11.22 9.17 12.08
CA LEU A 114 11.06 8.00 11.24
C LEU A 114 11.93 8.11 9.97
N ASN A 115 11.90 9.25 9.27
CA ASN A 115 12.69 9.50 8.07
C ASN A 115 14.19 9.39 8.34
N VAL A 116 14.66 10.00 9.43
CA VAL A 116 16.05 9.94 9.85
C VAL A 116 16.49 8.50 10.14
N LEU A 117 15.66 7.73 10.87
CA LEU A 117 15.95 6.33 11.17
C LEU A 117 15.90 5.43 9.92
N SER A 118 15.06 5.75 8.94
CA SER A 118 14.96 5.00 7.67
C SER A 118 16.25 5.09 6.84
N GLY A 119 17.09 6.11 7.06
CA GLY A 119 18.40 6.23 6.45
C GLY A 119 19.49 5.31 7.03
N LEU A 120 19.16 4.47 8.03
CA LEU A 120 20.12 3.57 8.68
C LEU A 120 20.07 2.16 8.04
N ASP A 121 21.15 1.72 7.41
CA ASP A 121 21.20 0.50 6.57
C ASP A 121 20.79 -0.80 7.28
N ASP A 122 21.10 -0.94 8.57
CA ASP A 122 20.83 -2.16 9.35
C ASP A 122 19.52 -2.12 10.13
N LEU A 123 18.68 -1.08 9.91
CA LEU A 123 17.41 -0.88 10.58
C LEU A 123 16.25 -0.99 9.58
N ARG A 124 15.28 -1.85 9.88
CA ARG A 124 13.98 -1.85 9.20
C ARG A 124 13.03 -0.91 9.94
N VAL A 125 12.69 0.19 9.34
CA VAL A 125 11.73 1.15 9.89
C VAL A 125 10.37 0.96 9.23
N ILE A 126 9.33 0.80 10.04
CA ILE A 126 7.95 0.70 9.53
C ILE A 126 7.50 2.08 9.03
N ALA A 127 6.95 2.10 7.84
CA ALA A 127 6.48 3.34 7.24
C ALA A 127 5.34 3.99 8.04
N ARG A 128 5.22 5.30 7.86
CA ARG A 128 4.31 6.17 8.58
C ARG A 128 2.86 5.67 8.58
N THR A 129 2.32 5.23 7.42
CA THR A 129 0.92 4.84 7.30
C THR A 129 0.57 3.73 8.29
N SER A 130 1.39 2.70 8.37
CA SER A 130 1.20 1.59 9.30
C SER A 130 1.45 1.98 10.76
N ALA A 131 2.55 2.68 11.04
CA ALA A 131 2.90 3.08 12.40
C ALA A 131 1.85 4.04 13.01
N PHE A 132 1.37 5.01 12.21
CA PHE A 132 0.42 6.02 12.69
C PHE A 132 -1.04 5.52 12.74
N SER A 133 -1.35 4.36 12.14
CA SER A 133 -2.68 3.74 12.23
C SER A 133 -3.09 3.39 13.67
N PHE A 134 -2.12 3.29 14.57
CA PHE A 134 -2.35 3.02 15.99
C PHE A 134 -2.64 4.27 16.83
N LYS A 135 -2.56 5.46 16.24
CA LYS A 135 -2.86 6.72 16.94
C LYS A 135 -4.27 6.70 17.53
N GLY A 136 -4.37 6.87 18.84
CA GLY A 136 -5.66 6.87 19.55
C GLY A 136 -6.40 5.52 19.59
N SER A 137 -5.79 4.42 19.11
CA SER A 137 -6.41 3.09 19.10
C SER A 137 -6.49 2.45 20.48
N GLY A 138 -5.62 2.84 21.39
CA GLY A 138 -5.44 2.19 22.71
C GLY A 138 -4.82 0.79 22.61
N ALA A 139 -4.22 0.43 21.47
CA ALA A 139 -3.52 -0.84 21.30
C ALA A 139 -2.30 -0.93 22.22
N THR A 140 -2.04 -2.12 22.75
CA THR A 140 -0.85 -2.40 23.55
C THR A 140 0.39 -2.53 22.66
N VAL A 141 1.59 -2.39 23.24
CA VAL A 141 2.86 -2.58 22.54
C VAL A 141 2.93 -3.97 21.88
N ALA A 142 2.45 -5.01 22.59
CA ALA A 142 2.40 -6.37 22.07
C ALA A 142 1.49 -6.49 20.83
N GLU A 143 0.30 -5.88 20.85
CA GLU A 143 -0.63 -5.87 19.70
C GLU A 143 -0.06 -5.09 18.51
N ILE A 144 0.66 -4.01 18.75
CA ILE A 144 1.35 -3.22 17.72
C ILE A 144 2.48 -4.07 17.11
N ALA A 145 3.28 -4.69 17.96
CA ALA A 145 4.39 -5.55 17.55
C ALA A 145 3.93 -6.72 16.65
N ASP A 146 2.86 -7.38 17.06
CA ASP A 146 2.29 -8.51 16.30
C ASP A 146 1.79 -8.08 14.91
N LYS A 147 1.10 -6.93 14.84
CA LYS A 147 0.56 -6.41 13.58
C LYS A 147 1.60 -5.84 12.62
N LEU A 148 2.69 -5.26 13.16
CA LEU A 148 3.75 -4.62 12.38
C LEU A 148 4.98 -5.51 12.21
N ASP A 149 5.05 -6.63 12.93
CA ASP A 149 6.20 -7.53 12.97
C ASP A 149 7.50 -6.78 13.29
N VAL A 150 7.53 -6.10 14.45
CA VAL A 150 8.68 -5.29 14.89
C VAL A 150 9.22 -5.70 16.24
N GLY A 151 10.56 -5.64 16.37
CA GLY A 151 11.26 -5.89 17.62
C GLY A 151 11.20 -4.72 18.61
N TYR A 152 11.01 -3.49 18.11
CA TYR A 152 11.04 -2.28 18.90
C TYR A 152 9.94 -1.30 18.51
N VAL A 153 9.45 -0.56 19.51
CA VAL A 153 8.49 0.54 19.32
C VAL A 153 9.07 1.80 19.94
N LEU A 154 9.08 2.88 19.16
CA LEU A 154 9.36 4.23 19.65
C LEU A 154 8.03 4.96 19.82
N GLU A 155 7.72 5.36 21.05
CA GLU A 155 6.57 6.19 21.38
C GLU A 155 7.01 7.50 22.06
N GLY A 156 6.12 8.48 22.10
CA GLY A 156 6.47 9.74 22.72
C GLY A 156 5.34 10.74 22.79
N SER A 157 5.69 11.94 23.23
CA SER A 157 4.77 13.07 23.29
C SER A 157 5.48 14.38 22.96
N VAL A 158 4.74 15.32 22.37
CA VAL A 158 5.21 16.66 22.05
C VAL A 158 4.31 17.68 22.72
N ARG A 159 4.93 18.65 23.42
CA ARG A 159 4.23 19.81 23.98
C ARG A 159 4.87 21.09 23.44
N ARG A 160 4.12 21.85 22.68
CA ARG A 160 4.51 23.18 22.22
C ARG A 160 3.81 24.26 23.05
N ALA A 161 4.56 25.27 23.48
CA ALA A 161 4.05 26.42 24.21
C ALA A 161 4.80 27.68 23.77
N GLY A 162 4.23 28.43 22.82
CA GLY A 162 4.92 29.55 22.18
C GLY A 162 6.16 29.05 21.41
N ASP A 163 7.32 29.60 21.73
CA ASP A 163 8.61 29.29 21.12
C ASP A 163 9.37 28.16 21.85
N ARG A 164 8.72 27.47 22.78
CA ARG A 164 9.30 26.32 23.49
C ARG A 164 8.64 25.02 23.06
N VAL A 165 9.47 24.00 22.89
CA VAL A 165 9.02 22.63 22.62
C VAL A 165 9.61 21.68 23.66
N ARG A 166 8.77 20.77 24.17
CA ARG A 166 9.22 19.63 24.96
C ARG A 166 8.84 18.35 24.24
N VAL A 167 9.83 17.53 23.93
CA VAL A 167 9.67 16.21 23.33
C VAL A 167 10.09 15.17 24.35
N THR A 168 9.22 14.21 24.64
CA THR A 168 9.57 13.01 25.41
C THR A 168 9.48 11.83 24.47
N ALA A 169 10.51 11.00 24.44
CA ALA A 169 10.56 9.81 23.62
C ALA A 169 11.05 8.61 24.44
N GLN A 170 10.55 7.42 24.13
CA GLN A 170 10.95 6.18 24.76
C GLN A 170 10.95 5.02 23.79
N LEU A 171 12.03 4.21 23.85
CA LEU A 171 12.21 3.00 23.06
C LEU A 171 11.86 1.78 23.89
N ILE A 172 10.96 0.95 23.40
CA ILE A 172 10.43 -0.23 24.09
C ILE A 172 10.78 -1.47 23.27
N GLU A 173 11.38 -2.46 23.90
CA GLU A 173 11.56 -3.79 23.33
C GLU A 173 10.23 -4.55 23.41
N THR A 174 9.73 -5.04 22.30
CA THR A 174 8.36 -5.58 22.20
C THR A 174 8.20 -6.92 22.89
N ASN A 175 9.24 -7.78 22.85
CA ASN A 175 9.19 -9.13 23.44
C ASN A 175 9.10 -9.13 24.98
N THR A 176 9.70 -8.12 25.63
CA THR A 176 9.79 -8.02 27.09
C THR A 176 8.97 -6.88 27.65
N GLU A 177 8.46 -6.01 26.78
CA GLU A 177 7.82 -4.73 27.11
C GLU A 177 8.73 -3.85 28.00
N SER A 178 10.05 -4.01 27.87
CA SER A 178 11.03 -3.26 28.65
C SER A 178 11.37 -1.94 27.98
N HIS A 179 11.37 -0.87 28.76
CA HIS A 179 11.90 0.41 28.30
C HIS A 179 13.43 0.32 28.25
N LEU A 180 14.00 0.31 27.05
CA LEU A 180 15.44 0.31 26.85
C LEU A 180 16.05 1.69 27.03
N TRP A 181 15.31 2.70 26.59
CA TRP A 181 15.73 4.08 26.66
C TRP A 181 14.51 5.01 26.82
N SER A 182 14.68 6.10 27.56
CA SER A 182 13.71 7.19 27.66
C SER A 182 14.42 8.49 27.99
N ASP A 183 14.09 9.55 27.28
CA ASP A 183 14.65 10.88 27.54
C ASP A 183 13.60 11.99 27.26
N THR A 184 13.89 13.20 27.78
CA THR A 184 13.05 14.37 27.60
C THR A 184 13.89 15.57 27.21
N TYR A 185 13.57 16.14 26.08
CA TYR A 185 14.20 17.30 25.46
C TYR A 185 13.33 18.54 25.68
N ASP A 186 13.89 19.57 26.30
CA ASP A 186 13.23 20.87 26.51
C ASP A 186 14.09 21.94 25.85
N ARG A 187 13.65 22.42 24.68
CA ARG A 187 14.43 23.28 23.80
C ARG A 187 13.60 24.46 23.30
N ASP A 188 14.25 25.40 22.63
CA ASP A 188 13.59 26.38 21.80
C ASP A 188 13.10 25.74 20.50
N LEU A 189 12.04 26.27 19.92
CA LEU A 189 11.42 25.68 18.71
C LEU A 189 12.38 25.65 17.52
N ASP A 190 13.28 26.63 17.44
CA ASP A 190 14.32 26.69 16.41
C ASP A 190 15.31 25.51 16.47
N ASP A 191 15.42 24.84 17.63
CA ASP A 191 16.29 23.69 17.85
C ASP A 191 15.59 22.34 17.56
N ILE A 192 14.40 22.33 16.98
CA ILE A 192 13.61 21.09 16.83
C ILE A 192 14.35 20.02 16.01
N PHE A 193 15.06 20.41 14.96
CA PHE A 193 15.83 19.49 14.12
C PHE A 193 16.97 18.83 14.91
N ALA A 194 17.66 19.60 15.77
CA ALA A 194 18.69 19.05 16.66
C ALA A 194 18.10 18.02 17.64
N VAL A 195 16.86 18.20 18.11
CA VAL A 195 16.16 17.23 18.97
C VAL A 195 15.88 15.93 18.20
N GLN A 196 15.41 16.02 16.97
CA GLN A 196 15.14 14.85 16.13
C GLN A 196 16.42 14.03 15.89
N ASP A 197 17.53 14.69 15.60
CA ASP A 197 18.85 14.07 15.43
C ASP A 197 19.37 13.44 16.73
N GLU A 198 19.24 14.14 17.87
CA GLU A 198 19.62 13.59 19.17
C GLU A 198 18.84 12.31 19.52
N ILE A 199 17.54 12.26 19.23
CA ILE A 199 16.69 11.07 19.41
C ILE A 199 17.16 9.94 18.49
N ALA A 200 17.35 10.20 17.20
CA ALA A 200 17.77 9.19 16.24
C ALA A 200 19.14 8.58 16.59
N ARG A 201 20.11 9.40 17.01
CA ARG A 201 21.42 8.92 17.49
C ARG A 201 21.29 8.08 18.75
N ALA A 202 20.45 8.49 19.70
CA ALA A 202 20.23 7.72 20.91
C ALA A 202 19.66 6.33 20.59
N ILE A 203 18.68 6.26 19.69
CA ILE A 203 18.08 4.99 19.22
C ILE A 203 19.14 4.12 18.51
N ALA A 204 19.91 4.69 17.58
CA ALA A 204 20.98 3.96 16.89
C ALA A 204 22.00 3.38 17.89
N SER A 205 22.36 4.15 18.91
CA SER A 205 23.27 3.71 19.98
C SER A 205 22.67 2.58 20.83
N GLU A 206 21.42 2.69 21.25
CA GLU A 206 20.74 1.66 22.06
C GLU A 206 20.56 0.35 21.28
N LEU A 207 20.29 0.45 19.97
CA LEU A 207 20.17 -0.70 19.08
C LEU A 207 21.55 -1.21 18.59
N GLN A 208 22.66 -0.62 19.04
CA GLN A 208 24.04 -0.97 18.71
C GLN A 208 24.34 -0.93 17.21
N LEU A 209 23.67 -0.03 16.48
CA LEU A 209 23.90 0.18 15.06
C LEU A 209 25.22 0.94 14.84
N GLN A 210 25.95 0.55 13.79
CA GLN A 210 27.18 1.26 13.40
C GLN A 210 26.84 2.25 12.29
N LEU A 211 26.93 3.55 12.59
CA LEU A 211 26.71 4.60 11.60
C LEU A 211 27.97 4.81 10.77
N SER A 212 27.81 4.96 9.46
CA SER A 212 28.90 5.44 8.58
C SER A 212 29.10 6.95 8.75
N ASP A 213 30.30 7.46 8.34
CA ASP A 213 30.59 8.91 8.34
C ASP A 213 29.57 9.71 7.51
N GLU A 214 29.02 9.11 6.44
CA GLU A 214 28.01 9.70 5.57
C GLU A 214 26.65 9.77 6.28
N GLN A 215 26.26 8.71 6.99
CA GLN A 215 25.03 8.67 7.80
C GLN A 215 25.12 9.67 8.98
N GLU A 216 26.26 9.75 9.68
CA GLU A 216 26.45 10.76 10.72
C GLU A 216 26.35 12.19 10.18
N SER A 217 26.82 12.43 8.97
CA SER A 217 26.73 13.75 8.33
C SER A 217 25.31 14.09 7.88
N ALA A 218 24.54 13.11 7.40
CA ALA A 218 23.15 13.27 7.01
C ALA A 218 22.23 13.64 8.18
N LEU A 219 22.54 13.14 9.38
CA LEU A 219 21.81 13.45 10.61
C LEU A 219 21.91 14.93 11.06
N VAL A 220 22.73 15.76 10.43
CA VAL A 220 23.04 17.14 10.92
C VAL A 220 22.36 18.22 10.07
N THR A 221 21.73 17.88 8.96
CA THR A 221 21.26 18.87 8.00
C THR A 221 19.76 19.16 8.19
N ALA A 222 19.44 20.32 8.76
CA ALA A 222 18.07 20.81 8.79
C ALA A 222 17.55 21.01 7.35
N PRO A 223 16.34 20.55 7.00
CA PRO A 223 15.80 20.66 5.65
C PRO A 223 15.49 22.11 5.25
N THR A 224 15.26 22.99 6.22
CA THR A 224 15.04 24.43 6.05
C THR A 224 15.33 25.19 7.36
N ASP A 225 15.80 26.43 7.24
CA ASP A 225 15.91 27.36 8.37
C ASP A 225 14.60 28.16 8.61
N ASN A 226 13.59 28.00 7.75
CA ASN A 226 12.32 28.71 7.83
C ASN A 226 11.25 27.85 8.51
N LEU A 227 11.01 28.09 9.80
CA LEU A 227 10.02 27.34 10.58
C LEU A 227 8.58 27.44 10.05
N GLU A 228 8.20 28.57 9.42
CA GLU A 228 6.87 28.70 8.84
C GLU A 228 6.74 27.84 7.58
N ALA A 229 7.78 27.79 6.75
CA ALA A 229 7.86 26.87 5.61
C ALA A 229 7.77 25.41 6.08
N TYR A 230 8.51 25.07 7.14
CA TYR A 230 8.46 23.75 7.74
C TYR A 230 7.06 23.39 8.27
N ASN A 231 6.40 24.30 8.97
CA ASN A 231 5.03 24.07 9.44
C ASN A 231 4.06 23.80 8.27
N GLN A 232 4.14 24.59 7.19
CA GLN A 232 3.31 24.37 6.00
C GLN A 232 3.62 23.03 5.32
N TYR A 233 4.88 22.64 5.27
CA TYR A 233 5.30 21.33 4.78
C TYR A 233 4.67 20.19 5.60
N LEU A 234 4.74 20.23 6.94
CA LEU A 234 4.15 19.21 7.82
C LEU A 234 2.63 19.10 7.65
N VAL A 235 1.93 20.22 7.56
CA VAL A 235 0.48 20.24 7.26
C VAL A 235 0.20 19.56 5.90
N GLY A 236 0.98 19.91 4.90
CA GLY A 236 0.85 19.33 3.57
C GLY A 236 1.09 17.82 3.56
N ARG A 237 2.12 17.35 4.26
CA ARG A 237 2.41 15.91 4.42
C ARG A 237 1.27 15.16 5.12
N GLN A 238 0.76 15.70 6.22
CA GLN A 238 -0.37 15.11 6.95
C GLN A 238 -1.62 14.96 6.06
N LEU A 239 -1.94 15.99 5.27
CA LEU A 239 -3.07 15.98 4.35
C LEU A 239 -2.86 14.98 3.19
N TRP A 240 -1.65 14.89 2.66
CA TRP A 240 -1.31 13.97 1.59
C TRP A 240 -1.55 12.50 1.97
N HIS A 241 -1.23 12.11 3.20
CA HIS A 241 -1.43 10.74 3.66
C HIS A 241 -2.90 10.30 3.75
N GLN A 242 -3.84 11.24 3.81
CA GLN A 242 -5.28 10.92 3.84
C GLN A 242 -5.84 10.43 2.49
N ARG A 243 -5.11 10.67 1.39
CA ARG A 243 -5.39 10.11 0.04
C ARG A 243 -6.84 10.28 -0.41
N THR A 244 -7.41 11.49 -0.32
CA THR A 244 -8.68 11.87 -0.95
C THR A 244 -8.46 13.06 -1.88
N GLY A 245 -9.32 13.22 -2.92
CA GLY A 245 -9.19 14.35 -3.85
C GLY A 245 -9.21 15.72 -3.15
N GLY A 246 -10.02 15.87 -2.10
CA GLY A 246 -10.08 17.10 -1.29
C GLY A 246 -8.81 17.34 -0.49
N THR A 247 -8.30 16.32 0.21
CA THR A 247 -7.11 16.46 1.04
C THR A 247 -5.83 16.61 0.22
N LEU A 248 -5.74 15.97 -0.96
CA LEU A 248 -4.60 16.16 -1.87
C LEU A 248 -4.53 17.60 -2.41
N ARG A 249 -5.67 18.23 -2.74
CA ARG A 249 -5.68 19.66 -3.12
C ARG A 249 -5.30 20.57 -1.96
N ALA A 250 -5.77 20.28 -0.76
CA ALA A 250 -5.38 21.02 0.43
C ALA A 250 -3.88 20.84 0.74
N ALA A 251 -3.35 19.62 0.57
CA ALA A 251 -1.93 19.32 0.67
C ALA A 251 -1.11 20.17 -0.31
N ALA A 252 -1.49 20.16 -1.60
CA ALA A 252 -0.82 20.96 -2.62
C ALA A 252 -0.84 22.47 -2.28
N THR A 253 -1.92 22.98 -1.68
CA THR A 253 -2.02 24.38 -1.23
C THR A 253 -1.02 24.69 -0.12
N SER A 254 -0.93 23.85 0.92
CA SER A 254 0.01 24.04 2.03
C SER A 254 1.46 23.89 1.56
N LEU A 255 1.74 22.90 0.70
CA LEU A 255 3.08 22.67 0.15
C LEU A 255 3.53 23.79 -0.79
N GLN A 256 2.59 24.36 -1.57
CA GLN A 256 2.85 25.55 -2.36
C GLN A 256 3.24 26.74 -1.47
N ALA A 257 2.55 26.94 -0.35
CA ALA A 257 2.93 27.98 0.62
C ALA A 257 4.31 27.72 1.23
N ALA A 258 4.66 26.46 1.52
CA ALA A 258 5.98 26.09 2.03
C ALA A 258 7.10 26.50 1.07
N VAL A 259 6.98 26.17 -0.23
CA VAL A 259 8.01 26.50 -1.24
C VAL A 259 8.03 28.00 -1.60
N GLU A 260 6.95 28.74 -1.38
CA GLU A 260 6.93 30.20 -1.51
C GLU A 260 7.66 30.88 -0.34
N LEU A 261 7.55 30.33 0.87
CA LEU A 261 8.24 30.81 2.07
C LEU A 261 9.73 30.47 2.05
N ASP A 262 10.09 29.28 1.55
CA ASP A 262 11.46 28.87 1.32
C ASP A 262 11.65 28.15 -0.03
N PRO A 263 12.04 28.87 -1.10
CA PRO A 263 12.29 28.28 -2.41
C PRO A 263 13.50 27.33 -2.48
N GLN A 264 14.28 27.18 -1.40
CA GLN A 264 15.43 26.26 -1.33
C GLN A 264 15.06 24.96 -0.61
N PHE A 265 13.86 24.79 -0.10
CA PHE A 265 13.38 23.62 0.61
C PHE A 265 13.04 22.48 -0.40
N ALA A 266 14.03 21.61 -0.68
CA ALA A 266 13.95 20.57 -1.71
C ALA A 266 12.84 19.55 -1.40
N GLU A 267 12.72 19.13 -0.14
CA GLU A 267 11.71 18.14 0.30
C GLU A 267 10.29 18.69 0.17
N ALA A 268 10.08 20.00 0.39
CA ALA A 268 8.78 20.62 0.17
C ALA A 268 8.39 20.64 -1.31
N TRP A 269 9.35 20.90 -2.22
CA TRP A 269 9.15 20.79 -3.66
C TRP A 269 8.81 19.35 -4.09
N ALA A 270 9.50 18.36 -3.54
CA ALA A 270 9.21 16.95 -3.80
C ALA A 270 7.80 16.57 -3.32
N ALA A 271 7.43 16.95 -2.09
CA ALA A 271 6.11 16.69 -1.53
C ALA A 271 4.99 17.40 -2.32
N LEU A 272 5.25 18.62 -2.83
CA LEU A 272 4.32 19.33 -3.71
C LEU A 272 4.10 18.53 -5.00
N ALA A 273 5.16 18.01 -5.61
CA ALA A 273 5.07 17.18 -6.80
C ALA A 273 4.25 15.91 -6.53
N ASP A 274 4.48 15.24 -5.38
CA ASP A 274 3.72 14.05 -4.94
C ASP A 274 2.21 14.34 -4.80
N ALA A 275 1.86 15.50 -4.26
CA ALA A 275 0.46 15.87 -4.13
C ALA A 275 -0.17 16.14 -5.50
N LEU A 276 0.52 16.89 -6.35
CA LEU A 276 0.01 17.29 -7.66
C LEU A 276 -0.13 16.13 -8.64
N VAL A 277 0.79 15.14 -8.61
CA VAL A 277 0.75 13.99 -9.53
C VAL A 277 -0.41 13.04 -9.21
N LEU A 278 -0.82 12.97 -7.94
CA LEU A 278 -1.90 12.07 -7.52
C LEU A 278 -3.30 12.70 -7.63
N ILE A 279 -3.43 14.02 -7.69
CA ILE A 279 -4.75 14.68 -7.81
C ILE A 279 -5.60 14.08 -8.94
N PRO A 280 -5.11 13.87 -10.18
CA PRO A 280 -5.92 13.31 -11.26
C PRO A 280 -6.45 11.91 -10.97
N GLU A 281 -5.79 11.12 -10.13
CA GLU A 281 -6.22 9.77 -9.80
C GLU A 281 -7.35 9.72 -8.76
N TYR A 282 -7.37 10.73 -7.88
CA TYR A 282 -8.35 10.84 -6.80
C TYR A 282 -9.45 11.87 -7.08
N ASP A 283 -9.38 12.58 -8.22
CA ASP A 283 -10.40 13.56 -8.63
C ASP A 283 -11.41 12.95 -9.58
N ILE A 284 -12.66 13.39 -9.46
CA ILE A 284 -13.75 12.98 -10.34
C ILE A 284 -13.47 13.36 -11.81
N ASN A 285 -12.83 14.50 -12.04
CA ASN A 285 -12.58 15.01 -13.40
C ASN A 285 -11.39 14.34 -14.10
N ARG A 286 -10.44 13.78 -13.37
CA ARG A 286 -9.24 13.09 -13.88
C ARG A 286 -8.54 13.80 -15.05
N ASP A 287 -8.53 15.15 -15.04
CA ASP A 287 -8.19 15.98 -16.19
C ASP A 287 -6.68 16.23 -16.39
N GLY A 288 -5.82 15.73 -15.51
CA GLY A 288 -4.37 15.89 -15.61
C GLY A 288 -3.87 17.34 -15.56
N SER A 289 -4.74 18.31 -15.23
CA SER A 289 -4.40 19.76 -15.24
C SER A 289 -3.27 20.12 -14.28
N THR A 290 -3.02 19.30 -13.25
CA THR A 290 -1.95 19.49 -12.26
C THR A 290 -0.59 18.93 -12.72
N ILE A 291 -0.54 18.09 -13.75
CA ILE A 291 0.68 17.41 -14.19
C ILE A 291 1.81 18.35 -14.64
N PRO A 292 1.55 19.44 -15.38
CA PRO A 292 2.61 20.41 -15.70
C PRO A 292 3.26 21.00 -14.44
N ALA A 293 2.46 21.39 -13.44
CA ALA A 293 2.97 21.93 -12.19
C ALA A 293 3.71 20.86 -11.36
N ALA A 294 3.26 19.61 -11.36
CA ALA A 294 3.97 18.49 -10.74
C ALA A 294 5.37 18.31 -11.35
N ARG A 295 5.47 18.42 -12.69
CA ARG A 295 6.74 18.33 -13.42
C ARG A 295 7.70 19.46 -13.06
N ASP A 296 7.20 20.69 -12.98
CA ASP A 296 8.00 21.85 -12.57
C ASP A 296 8.50 21.68 -11.12
N ALA A 297 7.64 21.25 -10.22
CA ALA A 297 7.98 21.04 -8.81
C ALA A 297 9.05 19.93 -8.63
N VAL A 298 8.90 18.78 -9.28
CA VAL A 298 9.87 17.69 -9.17
C VAL A 298 11.22 18.06 -9.77
N ASN A 299 11.24 18.80 -10.88
CA ASN A 299 12.47 19.29 -11.47
C ASN A 299 13.18 20.26 -10.51
N ARG A 300 12.42 21.14 -9.87
CA ARG A 300 12.99 22.06 -8.89
C ARG A 300 13.56 21.33 -7.67
N ALA A 301 12.88 20.32 -7.15
CA ALA A 301 13.40 19.49 -6.08
C ALA A 301 14.76 18.85 -6.45
N LEU A 302 14.85 18.28 -7.66
CA LEU A 302 16.08 17.62 -8.13
C LEU A 302 17.20 18.59 -8.58
N GLU A 303 16.88 19.85 -8.91
CA GLU A 303 17.89 20.90 -9.07
C GLU A 303 18.54 21.24 -7.73
N LEU A 304 17.77 21.25 -6.65
CA LEU A 304 18.24 21.56 -5.31
C LEU A 304 18.99 20.37 -4.69
N GLN A 305 18.39 19.18 -4.81
CA GLN A 305 18.91 17.93 -4.27
C GLN A 305 18.79 16.80 -5.30
N PRO A 306 19.84 16.56 -6.14
CA PRO A 306 19.79 15.61 -7.25
C PRO A 306 19.54 14.15 -6.86
N ASP A 307 19.82 13.77 -5.62
CA ASP A 307 19.74 12.43 -5.06
C ASP A 307 18.60 12.27 -4.05
N LEU A 308 17.55 13.09 -4.13
CA LEU A 308 16.37 12.98 -3.29
C LEU A 308 15.49 11.81 -3.77
N PRO A 309 15.40 10.68 -3.01
CA PRO A 309 14.68 9.46 -3.46
C PRO A 309 13.21 9.71 -3.77
N GLN A 310 12.54 10.50 -2.96
CA GLN A 310 11.14 10.89 -3.14
C GLN A 310 10.93 11.60 -4.49
N ALA A 311 11.74 12.62 -4.80
CA ALA A 311 11.65 13.35 -6.06
C ALA A 311 11.98 12.47 -7.29
N LEU A 312 12.98 11.58 -7.16
CA LEU A 312 13.30 10.61 -8.21
C LEU A 312 12.12 9.67 -8.48
N THR A 313 11.47 9.19 -7.44
CA THR A 313 10.28 8.31 -7.53
C THR A 313 9.13 9.02 -8.24
N THR A 314 8.83 10.26 -7.87
CA THR A 314 7.77 11.04 -8.51
C THR A 314 8.08 11.40 -9.96
N ARG A 315 9.35 11.70 -10.27
CA ARG A 315 9.77 11.92 -11.67
C ARG A 315 9.65 10.63 -12.49
N ALA A 316 10.02 9.49 -11.93
CA ALA A 316 9.85 8.20 -12.57
C ALA A 316 8.38 7.93 -12.89
N TYR A 317 7.49 8.19 -11.94
CA TYR A 317 6.05 8.04 -12.12
C TYR A 317 5.50 8.96 -13.22
N LEU A 318 5.88 10.24 -13.24
CA LEU A 318 5.52 11.18 -14.30
C LEU A 318 5.98 10.70 -15.69
N ARG A 319 7.24 10.25 -15.79
CA ARG A 319 7.81 9.70 -17.04
C ARG A 319 7.07 8.45 -17.51
N PHE A 320 6.72 7.59 -16.57
CA PHE A 320 6.05 6.34 -16.84
C PHE A 320 4.59 6.55 -17.27
N MET A 321 3.79 7.29 -16.48
CA MET A 321 2.35 7.41 -16.65
C MET A 321 1.93 8.48 -17.66
N HIS A 322 2.72 9.56 -17.78
CA HIS A 322 2.31 10.73 -18.55
C HIS A 322 3.22 11.06 -19.74
N ASP A 323 4.52 10.76 -19.65
CA ASP A 323 5.47 11.10 -20.72
C ASP A 323 5.79 9.89 -21.62
N TYR A 324 5.44 8.67 -21.18
CA TYR A 324 5.80 7.39 -21.83
C TYR A 324 7.31 7.22 -22.06
N ASP A 325 8.14 7.92 -21.27
CA ASP A 325 9.60 7.83 -21.26
C ASP A 325 10.05 6.70 -20.31
N TRP A 326 9.71 5.49 -20.67
CA TRP A 326 9.82 4.32 -19.82
C TRP A 326 11.26 3.95 -19.47
N ASP A 327 12.21 4.16 -20.41
CA ASP A 327 13.62 3.83 -20.18
C ASP A 327 14.28 4.75 -19.14
N ASN A 328 13.88 6.00 -19.06
CA ASN A 328 14.38 6.92 -18.03
C ASN A 328 13.55 6.80 -16.73
N ALA A 329 12.29 6.43 -16.81
CA ALA A 329 11.50 6.10 -15.63
C ALA A 329 12.12 4.95 -14.83
N GLU A 330 12.52 3.87 -15.52
CA GLU A 330 13.17 2.73 -14.88
C GLU A 330 14.47 3.11 -14.16
N LYS A 331 15.32 3.93 -14.81
CA LYS A 331 16.56 4.41 -14.19
C LYS A 331 16.32 5.23 -12.92
N ASP A 332 15.29 6.08 -12.94
CA ASP A 332 14.93 6.89 -11.77
C ASP A 332 14.40 6.03 -10.63
N PHE A 333 13.52 5.04 -10.92
CA PHE A 333 13.06 4.09 -9.90
C PHE A 333 14.21 3.29 -9.28
N GLN A 334 15.09 2.72 -10.12
CA GLN A 334 16.25 1.96 -9.65
C GLN A 334 17.19 2.82 -8.81
N ARG A 335 17.41 4.09 -9.21
CA ARG A 335 18.23 5.02 -8.44
C ARG A 335 17.57 5.39 -7.11
N ALA A 336 16.26 5.67 -7.10
CA ALA A 336 15.53 5.98 -5.88
C ALA A 336 15.62 4.84 -4.87
N MET A 337 15.38 3.60 -5.31
CA MET A 337 15.47 2.40 -4.47
C MET A 337 16.90 2.08 -4.02
N ALA A 338 17.91 2.45 -4.80
CA ALA A 338 19.32 2.29 -4.40
C ALA A 338 19.73 3.32 -3.33
N LEU A 339 19.13 4.52 -3.34
CA LEU A 339 19.36 5.58 -2.37
C LEU A 339 18.57 5.37 -1.07
N ASP A 340 17.33 4.91 -1.22
CA ASP A 340 16.45 4.56 -0.09
C ASP A 340 15.67 3.26 -0.39
N PRO A 341 16.22 2.10 0.00
CA PRO A 341 15.57 0.82 -0.19
C PRO A 341 14.34 0.63 0.72
N THR A 342 14.14 1.50 1.70
CA THR A 342 13.05 1.44 2.68
C THR A 342 11.86 2.33 2.31
N TYR A 343 11.90 3.03 1.17
CA TYR A 343 10.82 3.88 0.70
C TYR A 343 9.72 3.06 -0.02
N PRO A 344 8.58 2.76 0.63
CA PRO A 344 7.60 1.81 0.10
C PRO A 344 6.90 2.29 -1.17
N THR A 345 6.75 3.61 -1.36
CA THR A 345 6.14 4.16 -2.58
C THR A 345 7.00 3.88 -3.82
N ALA A 346 8.33 3.92 -3.70
CA ALA A 346 9.23 3.58 -4.82
C ALA A 346 9.06 2.11 -5.22
N GLN A 347 8.99 1.20 -4.25
CA GLN A 347 8.75 -0.23 -4.49
C GLN A 347 7.38 -0.46 -5.13
N GLN A 348 6.33 0.18 -4.63
CA GLN A 348 4.97 0.07 -5.17
C GLN A 348 4.91 0.51 -6.64
N TRP A 349 5.35 1.73 -6.94
CA TRP A 349 5.25 2.27 -8.30
C TRP A 349 6.17 1.58 -9.28
N TYR A 350 7.32 1.08 -8.82
CA TYR A 350 8.18 0.24 -9.67
C TYR A 350 7.53 -1.13 -9.94
N GLY A 351 6.81 -1.71 -8.99
CA GLY A 351 6.00 -2.91 -9.21
C GLY A 351 4.94 -2.70 -10.30
N GLU A 352 4.21 -1.59 -10.26
CA GLU A 352 3.25 -1.22 -11.30
C GLU A 352 3.94 -1.03 -12.67
N PHE A 353 5.10 -0.36 -12.67
CA PHE A 353 5.91 -0.21 -13.88
C PHE A 353 6.31 -1.55 -14.49
N LEU A 354 6.81 -2.50 -13.70
CA LEU A 354 7.18 -3.85 -14.17
C LEU A 354 5.99 -4.59 -14.78
N ALA A 355 4.84 -4.53 -14.13
CA ALA A 355 3.60 -5.12 -14.64
C ALA A 355 3.20 -4.53 -16.00
N ILE A 356 3.21 -3.21 -16.13
CA ILE A 356 2.73 -2.50 -17.33
C ILE A 356 3.75 -2.60 -18.47
N ARG A 357 5.03 -2.31 -18.19
CA ARG A 357 6.08 -2.26 -19.20
C ARG A 357 6.48 -3.62 -19.72
N TYR A 358 6.71 -4.56 -18.82
CA TYR A 358 7.29 -5.86 -19.14
C TYR A 358 6.31 -7.02 -19.04
N ARG A 359 5.11 -6.78 -18.51
CA ARG A 359 4.14 -7.82 -18.15
C ARG A 359 4.77 -8.84 -17.18
N ASP A 360 5.70 -8.38 -16.37
CA ASP A 360 6.39 -9.19 -15.37
C ASP A 360 5.56 -9.20 -14.07
N VAL A 361 4.63 -10.13 -13.97
CA VAL A 361 3.74 -10.27 -12.81
C VAL A 361 4.51 -10.70 -11.56
N GLU A 362 5.49 -11.59 -11.72
CA GLU A 362 6.27 -12.07 -10.56
C GLU A 362 7.16 -10.97 -10.00
N GLY A 363 7.88 -10.24 -10.85
CA GLY A 363 8.67 -9.10 -10.44
C GLY A 363 7.81 -7.98 -9.83
N ALA A 364 6.62 -7.72 -10.40
CA ALA A 364 5.69 -6.74 -9.86
C ALA A 364 5.20 -7.10 -8.46
N LEU A 365 4.73 -8.34 -8.26
CA LEU A 365 4.25 -8.82 -6.97
C LEU A 365 5.38 -8.92 -5.92
N GLU A 366 6.62 -9.18 -6.33
CA GLU A 366 7.78 -9.15 -5.44
C GLU A 366 8.06 -7.73 -4.91
N GLN A 367 8.02 -6.72 -5.79
CA GLN A 367 8.17 -5.33 -5.37
C GLN A 367 7.03 -4.89 -4.43
N LEU A 368 5.80 -5.25 -4.75
CA LEU A 368 4.65 -4.97 -3.89
C LEU A 368 4.71 -5.70 -2.55
N ARG A 369 5.27 -6.92 -2.53
CA ARG A 369 5.54 -7.65 -1.29
C ARG A 369 6.55 -6.90 -0.42
N THR A 370 7.62 -6.40 -1.02
CA THR A 370 8.61 -5.56 -0.32
C THR A 370 7.95 -4.29 0.23
N ALA A 371 7.14 -3.61 -0.59
CA ALA A 371 6.38 -2.43 -0.15
C ALA A 371 5.46 -2.74 1.05
N ALA A 372 4.74 -3.88 1.01
CA ALA A 372 3.86 -4.31 2.09
C ALA A 372 4.61 -4.76 3.36
N GLN A 373 5.87 -5.21 3.25
CA GLN A 373 6.72 -5.46 4.42
C GLN A 373 7.16 -4.17 5.11
N LEU A 374 7.34 -3.10 4.33
CA LEU A 374 7.70 -1.78 4.83
C LEU A 374 6.48 -1.01 5.37
N ASP A 375 5.30 -1.22 4.77
CA ASP A 375 4.04 -0.55 5.14
C ASP A 375 2.85 -1.54 5.19
N PRO A 376 2.83 -2.47 6.17
CA PRO A 376 1.91 -3.63 6.17
C PRO A 376 0.42 -3.27 6.35
N LEU A 377 0.11 -2.09 6.90
CA LEU A 377 -1.25 -1.60 7.09
C LEU A 377 -1.63 -0.50 6.10
N ALA A 378 -0.84 -0.30 5.03
CA ALA A 378 -1.22 0.57 3.92
C ALA A 378 -2.17 -0.16 2.96
N PRO A 379 -3.46 0.23 2.88
CA PRO A 379 -4.43 -0.48 2.03
C PRO A 379 -4.02 -0.52 0.55
N VAL A 380 -3.32 0.52 0.08
CA VAL A 380 -2.93 0.67 -1.33
C VAL A 380 -1.99 -0.45 -1.79
N MET A 381 -1.09 -0.95 -0.94
CA MET A 381 -0.16 -2.02 -1.30
C MET A 381 -0.90 -3.30 -1.67
N TRP A 382 -1.88 -3.66 -0.85
CA TRP A 382 -2.72 -4.83 -1.04
C TRP A 382 -3.70 -4.64 -2.21
N HIS A 383 -4.29 -3.45 -2.34
CA HIS A 383 -5.20 -3.10 -3.42
C HIS A 383 -4.53 -3.23 -4.79
N VAL A 384 -3.33 -2.65 -4.95
CA VAL A 384 -2.57 -2.71 -6.21
C VAL A 384 -2.10 -4.14 -6.51
N SER A 385 -1.71 -4.91 -5.49
CA SER A 385 -1.43 -6.35 -5.66
C SER A 385 -2.64 -7.09 -6.23
N GLY A 386 -3.84 -6.79 -5.72
CA GLY A 386 -5.10 -7.36 -6.21
C GLY A 386 -5.38 -6.98 -7.66
N LEU A 387 -5.18 -5.71 -8.03
CA LEU A 387 -5.31 -5.24 -9.41
C LEU A 387 -4.38 -5.98 -10.38
N ILE A 388 -3.11 -6.09 -10.02
CA ILE A 388 -2.12 -6.79 -10.85
C ILE A 388 -2.51 -8.27 -10.98
N ALA A 389 -2.82 -8.95 -9.87
CA ALA A 389 -3.23 -10.35 -9.90
C ALA A 389 -4.48 -10.55 -10.78
N GLN A 390 -5.50 -9.69 -10.66
CA GLN A 390 -6.71 -9.73 -11.51
C GLN A 390 -6.36 -9.58 -12.98
N HIS A 391 -5.58 -8.56 -13.34
CA HIS A 391 -5.21 -8.28 -14.73
C HIS A 391 -4.37 -9.38 -15.39
N PHE A 392 -3.66 -10.16 -14.59
CA PHE A 392 -2.88 -11.33 -15.07
C PHE A 392 -3.64 -12.65 -14.96
N GLY A 393 -4.97 -12.60 -14.70
CA GLY A 393 -5.82 -13.78 -14.69
C GLY A 393 -5.59 -14.70 -13.49
N ARG A 394 -5.27 -14.12 -12.33
CA ARG A 394 -5.12 -14.79 -11.03
C ARG A 394 -6.24 -14.38 -10.06
N PRO A 395 -7.50 -14.71 -10.36
CA PRO A 395 -8.64 -14.16 -9.63
C PRO A 395 -8.67 -14.57 -8.15
N GLU A 396 -8.19 -15.77 -7.81
CA GLU A 396 -8.14 -16.26 -6.43
C GLU A 396 -7.14 -15.45 -5.58
N GLU A 397 -5.97 -15.14 -6.14
CA GLU A 397 -4.98 -14.28 -5.50
C GLU A 397 -5.52 -12.84 -5.37
N ALA A 398 -6.17 -12.33 -6.42
CA ALA A 398 -6.77 -11.00 -6.40
C ALA A 398 -7.81 -10.85 -5.29
N ILE A 399 -8.68 -11.86 -5.10
CA ILE A 399 -9.67 -11.88 -4.00
C ILE A 399 -8.97 -11.77 -2.64
N GLN A 400 -7.91 -12.55 -2.40
CA GLN A 400 -7.18 -12.53 -1.13
C GLN A 400 -6.55 -11.16 -0.85
N TYR A 401 -5.95 -10.51 -1.85
CA TYR A 401 -5.40 -9.18 -1.71
C TYR A 401 -6.47 -8.12 -1.46
N TYR A 402 -7.59 -8.18 -2.16
CA TYR A 402 -8.71 -7.27 -1.93
C TYR A 402 -9.37 -7.48 -0.57
N GLU A 403 -9.55 -8.72 -0.12
CA GLU A 403 -10.04 -9.03 1.23
C GLU A 403 -9.10 -8.45 2.29
N ARG A 404 -7.77 -8.59 2.11
CA ARG A 404 -6.80 -7.96 3.00
C ARG A 404 -6.89 -6.43 2.99
N THR A 405 -7.11 -5.82 1.84
CA THR A 405 -7.38 -4.37 1.74
C THR A 405 -8.59 -3.98 2.59
N LEU A 406 -9.70 -4.73 2.48
CA LEU A 406 -10.94 -4.45 3.20
C LEU A 406 -10.86 -4.75 4.70
N GLU A 407 -10.00 -5.68 5.14
CA GLU A 407 -9.69 -5.89 6.57
C GLU A 407 -9.00 -4.66 7.17
N ILE A 408 -8.07 -4.04 6.43
CA ILE A 408 -7.35 -2.85 6.87
C ILE A 408 -8.24 -1.61 6.77
N ASN A 409 -8.91 -1.44 5.64
CA ASN A 409 -9.82 -0.32 5.38
C ASN A 409 -11.18 -0.81 4.88
N PRO A 410 -12.17 -1.02 5.77
CA PRO A 410 -13.52 -1.45 5.40
C PRO A 410 -14.30 -0.44 4.52
N ASN A 411 -13.75 0.74 4.29
CA ASN A 411 -14.34 1.79 3.46
C ASN A 411 -13.55 2.05 2.17
N ALA A 412 -12.71 1.10 1.72
CA ALA A 412 -11.96 1.20 0.47
C ALA A 412 -12.91 1.05 -0.74
N GLU A 413 -13.51 2.14 -1.18
CA GLU A 413 -14.51 2.18 -2.26
C GLU A 413 -14.03 1.48 -3.53
N SER A 414 -12.82 1.83 -4.02
CA SER A 414 -12.27 1.25 -5.25
C SER A 414 -12.12 -0.27 -5.17
N THR A 415 -11.84 -0.81 -3.98
CA THR A 415 -11.71 -2.26 -3.79
C THR A 415 -13.06 -2.96 -3.97
N TYR A 416 -14.15 -2.37 -3.48
CA TYR A 416 -15.49 -2.92 -3.74
C TYR A 416 -15.85 -2.89 -5.22
N ALA A 417 -15.52 -1.82 -5.93
CA ALA A 417 -15.76 -1.72 -7.38
C ALA A 417 -14.95 -2.79 -8.15
N ASN A 418 -13.66 -2.97 -7.80
CA ASN A 418 -12.80 -3.95 -8.46
C ASN A 418 -13.24 -5.40 -8.16
N MET A 419 -13.65 -5.70 -6.93
CA MET A 419 -14.24 -7.01 -6.61
C MET A 419 -15.54 -7.25 -7.39
N ALA A 420 -16.39 -6.24 -7.56
CA ALA A 420 -17.58 -6.36 -8.40
C ALA A 420 -17.19 -6.66 -9.86
N GLY A 421 -16.20 -5.95 -10.41
CA GLY A 421 -15.65 -6.20 -11.74
C GLY A 421 -15.13 -7.63 -11.90
N LEU A 422 -14.33 -8.09 -10.95
CA LEU A 422 -13.79 -9.45 -10.95
C LEU A 422 -14.90 -10.52 -10.96
N PHE A 423 -15.96 -10.36 -10.17
CA PHE A 423 -17.09 -11.29 -10.18
C PHE A 423 -17.96 -11.17 -11.44
N MET A 424 -18.05 -9.99 -12.06
CA MET A 424 -18.68 -9.84 -13.39
C MET A 424 -17.91 -10.63 -14.46
N GLU A 425 -16.57 -10.56 -14.45
CA GLU A 425 -15.71 -11.33 -15.36
C GLU A 425 -15.90 -12.85 -15.20
N GLN A 426 -16.17 -13.30 -13.97
CA GLN A 426 -16.46 -14.71 -13.65
C GLN A 426 -17.92 -15.13 -13.94
N GLY A 427 -18.80 -14.18 -14.29
CA GLY A 427 -20.24 -14.43 -14.48
C GLY A 427 -21.02 -14.63 -13.17
N ASP A 428 -20.43 -14.30 -12.02
CA ASP A 428 -21.10 -14.36 -10.73
C ASP A 428 -21.76 -13.00 -10.41
N TYR A 429 -22.87 -12.76 -11.10
CA TYR A 429 -23.58 -11.48 -10.99
C TYR A 429 -24.20 -11.25 -9.62
N GLU A 430 -24.48 -12.32 -8.85
CA GLU A 430 -24.99 -12.18 -7.47
C GLU A 430 -23.94 -11.56 -6.54
N ARG A 431 -22.69 -12.07 -6.58
CA ARG A 431 -21.61 -11.47 -5.80
C ARG A 431 -21.26 -10.07 -6.32
N ALA A 432 -21.20 -9.89 -7.64
CA ALA A 432 -20.95 -8.59 -8.25
C ALA A 432 -21.92 -7.50 -7.74
N ARG A 433 -23.24 -7.79 -7.69
CA ARG A 433 -24.25 -6.85 -7.15
C ARG A 433 -24.00 -6.51 -5.69
N ARG A 434 -23.69 -7.49 -4.84
CA ARG A 434 -23.44 -7.25 -3.41
C ARG A 434 -22.26 -6.29 -3.19
N TYR A 435 -21.18 -6.44 -3.96
CA TYR A 435 -20.04 -5.55 -3.88
C TYR A 435 -20.34 -4.16 -4.44
N MET A 436 -21.08 -4.07 -5.54
CA MET A 436 -21.51 -2.79 -6.12
C MET A 436 -22.46 -2.03 -5.20
N ASP A 437 -23.40 -2.71 -4.53
CA ASP A 437 -24.28 -2.10 -3.53
C ASP A 437 -23.48 -1.49 -2.37
N ARG A 438 -22.42 -2.17 -1.93
CA ARG A 438 -21.54 -1.64 -0.90
C ARG A 438 -20.76 -0.43 -1.36
N PHE A 439 -20.25 -0.43 -2.60
CA PHE A 439 -19.60 0.71 -3.22
C PHE A 439 -20.51 1.95 -3.22
N TRP A 440 -21.75 1.83 -3.70
CA TRP A 440 -22.70 2.94 -3.74
C TRP A 440 -23.09 3.42 -2.34
N ALA A 441 -23.24 2.51 -1.40
CA ALA A 441 -23.53 2.87 -0.02
C ALA A 441 -22.43 3.71 0.64
N LEU A 442 -21.15 3.46 0.29
CA LEU A 442 -20.01 4.24 0.78
C LEU A 442 -19.95 5.63 0.14
N LYS A 443 -20.26 5.74 -1.15
CA LYS A 443 -20.30 7.02 -1.86
C LYS A 443 -21.41 7.95 -1.37
N GLN A 444 -22.34 7.45 -0.57
CA GLN A 444 -23.55 8.18 -0.15
C GLN A 444 -24.38 8.69 -1.35
N ASP A 445 -24.15 8.11 -2.51
CA ASP A 445 -24.86 8.38 -3.75
C ASP A 445 -25.82 7.24 -4.06
N SER A 446 -26.89 7.57 -4.80
CA SER A 446 -27.74 6.54 -5.36
C SER A 446 -27.11 5.98 -6.62
N PRO A 447 -27.23 4.65 -6.86
CA PRO A 447 -26.84 4.11 -8.14
C PRO A 447 -27.54 4.86 -9.29
N PRO A 448 -26.95 4.93 -10.47
CA PRO A 448 -27.60 5.58 -11.63
C PRO A 448 -29.01 5.04 -11.83
N SER A 449 -29.95 5.95 -12.10
CA SER A 449 -31.32 5.54 -12.42
C SER A 449 -31.33 4.97 -13.85
N GLY A 450 -31.55 3.66 -13.98
CA GLY A 450 -31.56 2.99 -15.27
C GLY A 450 -30.94 1.59 -15.21
N PRO A 451 -30.78 0.92 -16.35
CA PRO A 451 -30.08 -0.34 -16.40
C PRO A 451 -28.64 -0.19 -15.95
N THR A 452 -28.09 -1.20 -15.30
CA THR A 452 -26.69 -1.27 -14.88
C THR A 452 -25.88 -2.17 -15.82
N LEU A 453 -24.55 -2.08 -15.77
CA LEU A 453 -23.67 -3.00 -16.51
C LEU A 453 -23.99 -4.47 -16.17
N ILE A 454 -24.24 -4.76 -14.89
CA ILE A 454 -24.57 -6.12 -14.44
C ILE A 454 -25.88 -6.59 -15.07
N ASP A 455 -26.92 -5.72 -15.14
CA ASP A 455 -28.17 -6.05 -15.80
C ASP A 455 -27.98 -6.35 -17.29
N ALA A 456 -27.15 -5.56 -17.97
CA ALA A 456 -26.85 -5.73 -19.39
C ALA A 456 -26.00 -6.97 -19.70
N LEU A 457 -25.16 -7.41 -18.76
CA LEU A 457 -24.39 -8.66 -18.88
C LEU A 457 -25.26 -9.88 -18.63
N GLU A 458 -26.19 -9.81 -17.66
CA GLU A 458 -27.07 -10.90 -17.27
C GLU A 458 -28.25 -11.09 -18.25
N ASP A 459 -28.85 -10.00 -18.74
CA ASP A 459 -29.98 -10.05 -19.68
C ASP A 459 -29.64 -9.39 -21.03
N PRO A 460 -29.51 -10.17 -22.11
CA PRO A 460 -29.29 -9.65 -23.47
C PRO A 460 -30.37 -8.67 -23.95
N LEU A 461 -31.57 -8.66 -23.38
CA LEU A 461 -32.62 -7.72 -23.76
C LEU A 461 -32.39 -6.31 -23.18
N VAL A 462 -31.66 -6.21 -22.09
CA VAL A 462 -31.31 -4.93 -21.42
C VAL A 462 -30.06 -4.29 -22.08
N ARG A 463 -29.21 -5.11 -22.69
CA ARG A 463 -27.93 -4.66 -23.27
C ARG A 463 -28.05 -3.47 -24.24
N PRO A 464 -28.98 -3.45 -25.23
CA PRO A 464 -29.10 -2.31 -26.15
C PRO A 464 -29.41 -0.98 -25.45
N ASP A 465 -30.27 -1.02 -24.43
CA ASP A 465 -30.66 0.17 -23.67
C ASP A 465 -29.47 0.69 -22.85
N TYR A 466 -28.66 -0.21 -22.29
CA TYR A 466 -27.47 0.16 -21.55
C TYR A 466 -26.36 0.73 -22.47
N VAL A 467 -26.13 0.14 -23.63
CA VAL A 467 -25.19 0.66 -24.63
C VAL A 467 -25.59 2.08 -25.08
N GLU A 468 -26.88 2.33 -25.30
CA GLU A 468 -27.36 3.67 -25.65
C GLU A 468 -27.21 4.65 -24.48
N PHE A 469 -27.43 4.22 -23.26
CA PHE A 469 -27.15 5.01 -22.05
C PHE A 469 -25.66 5.39 -22.00
N LEU A 470 -24.72 4.44 -22.19
CA LEU A 470 -23.28 4.71 -22.21
C LEU A 470 -22.86 5.75 -23.27
N LYS A 471 -23.47 5.70 -24.49
CA LYS A 471 -23.19 6.65 -25.56
C LYS A 471 -23.63 8.08 -25.25
N THR A 472 -24.71 8.21 -24.50
CA THR A 472 -25.36 9.50 -24.23
C THR A 472 -24.97 10.13 -22.90
N THR A 473 -24.34 9.36 -22.00
CA THR A 473 -23.94 9.86 -20.69
C THR A 473 -22.55 10.51 -20.75
N GLU A 474 -22.48 11.77 -20.31
CA GLU A 474 -21.21 12.45 -20.05
C GLU A 474 -20.67 12.16 -18.64
N LEU A 475 -21.44 11.45 -17.84
CA LEU A 475 -21.27 11.30 -16.40
C LEU A 475 -20.71 9.92 -15.99
N ILE A 476 -19.85 9.30 -16.81
CA ILE A 476 -19.05 8.18 -16.26
C ILE A 476 -17.90 8.81 -15.46
N PRO A 477 -17.87 8.63 -14.13
CA PRO A 477 -16.90 9.31 -13.26
C PRO A 477 -15.44 9.01 -13.63
N SER A 478 -15.21 7.97 -14.37
CA SER A 478 -13.92 7.39 -14.69
C SER A 478 -13.39 7.72 -16.09
N GLY A 479 -14.17 8.40 -16.91
CA GLY A 479 -13.74 8.87 -18.22
C GLY A 479 -13.81 7.82 -19.33
N PRO A 480 -13.25 8.15 -20.53
CA PRO A 480 -13.42 7.30 -21.72
C PRO A 480 -12.76 5.92 -21.60
N VAL A 481 -11.67 5.77 -20.87
CA VAL A 481 -10.98 4.46 -20.75
C VAL A 481 -11.82 3.45 -20.00
N ASP A 482 -12.52 3.84 -18.93
CA ASP A 482 -13.39 2.93 -18.18
C ASP A 482 -14.67 2.61 -18.98
N ARG A 483 -15.19 3.58 -19.74
CA ARG A 483 -16.31 3.33 -20.66
C ARG A 483 -15.90 2.36 -21.78
N ALA A 484 -14.68 2.46 -22.28
CA ALA A 484 -14.14 1.49 -23.22
C ALA A 484 -14.12 0.07 -22.63
N MET A 485 -13.77 -0.07 -21.35
CA MET A 485 -13.81 -1.37 -20.66
C MET A 485 -15.23 -1.94 -20.60
N GLU A 486 -16.23 -1.11 -20.30
CA GLU A 486 -17.62 -1.54 -20.27
C GLU A 486 -18.10 -1.97 -21.68
N PHE A 487 -17.73 -1.21 -22.73
CA PHE A 487 -18.02 -1.59 -24.12
C PHE A 487 -17.37 -2.92 -24.48
N MET A 488 -16.13 -3.18 -24.03
CA MET A 488 -15.46 -4.47 -24.25
C MET A 488 -16.20 -5.62 -23.57
N LEU A 489 -16.63 -5.45 -22.33
CA LEU A 489 -17.44 -6.47 -21.60
C LEU A 489 -18.76 -6.77 -22.32
N LEU A 490 -19.34 -5.77 -22.98
CA LEU A 490 -20.57 -5.91 -23.76
C LEU A 490 -20.32 -6.42 -25.19
N GLY A 491 -19.07 -6.56 -25.64
CA GLY A 491 -18.69 -6.98 -26.98
C GLY A 491 -18.77 -5.87 -28.04
N GLU A 492 -18.88 -4.60 -27.61
CA GLU A 492 -18.99 -3.42 -28.48
C GLU A 492 -17.59 -2.86 -28.84
N THR A 493 -16.80 -3.65 -29.56
CA THR A 493 -15.39 -3.43 -29.85
C THR A 493 -15.09 -2.09 -30.54
N ASP A 494 -15.91 -1.66 -31.50
CA ASP A 494 -15.69 -0.41 -32.23
C ASP A 494 -15.88 0.80 -31.32
N LEU A 495 -16.88 0.79 -30.44
CA LEU A 495 -17.11 1.84 -29.46
C LEU A 495 -16.00 1.90 -28.41
N ALA A 496 -15.47 0.75 -28.00
CA ALA A 496 -14.34 0.69 -27.09
C ALA A 496 -13.10 1.36 -27.70
N LEU A 497 -12.79 1.08 -28.97
CA LEU A 497 -11.64 1.71 -29.65
C LEU A 497 -11.80 3.22 -29.79
N GLU A 498 -13.01 3.73 -30.13
CA GLU A 498 -13.29 5.17 -30.18
C GLU A 498 -13.03 5.85 -28.84
N ASP A 499 -13.40 5.21 -27.73
CA ASP A 499 -13.16 5.75 -26.40
C ASP A 499 -11.69 5.64 -25.95
N LEU A 500 -10.97 4.61 -26.36
CA LEU A 500 -9.53 4.51 -26.12
C LEU A 500 -8.76 5.62 -26.86
N ASP A 501 -9.09 5.89 -28.12
CA ASP A 501 -8.51 7.00 -28.88
C ASP A 501 -8.78 8.34 -28.18
N ARG A 502 -10.01 8.55 -27.69
CA ARG A 502 -10.35 9.73 -26.91
C ARG A 502 -9.58 9.84 -25.59
N GLY A 503 -9.35 8.70 -24.92
CA GLY A 503 -8.52 8.63 -23.70
C GLY A 503 -7.09 9.08 -23.98
N LEU A 504 -6.50 8.66 -25.11
CA LEU A 504 -5.18 9.08 -25.56
C LEU A 504 -5.14 10.60 -25.83
N GLU A 505 -6.13 11.13 -26.56
CA GLU A 505 -6.21 12.57 -26.86
C GLU A 505 -6.31 13.44 -25.60
N LEU A 506 -6.98 12.95 -24.56
CA LEU A 506 -7.13 13.62 -23.27
C LEU A 506 -5.92 13.43 -22.34
N GLY A 507 -4.96 12.61 -22.71
CA GLY A 507 -3.79 12.31 -21.89
C GLY A 507 -4.13 11.54 -20.61
N SER A 508 -5.14 10.66 -20.67
CA SER A 508 -5.55 9.85 -19.52
C SER A 508 -4.44 8.89 -19.11
N PRO A 509 -3.98 8.89 -17.86
CA PRO A 509 -2.96 7.95 -17.39
C PRO A 509 -3.41 6.48 -17.47
N TYR A 510 -4.72 6.24 -17.43
CA TYR A 510 -5.30 4.90 -17.47
C TYR A 510 -5.13 4.18 -18.80
N VAL A 511 -4.78 4.89 -19.88
CA VAL A 511 -4.42 4.27 -21.17
C VAL A 511 -3.23 3.31 -21.01
N THR A 512 -2.30 3.60 -20.10
CA THR A 512 -1.18 2.69 -19.81
C THR A 512 -1.63 1.32 -19.29
N HIS A 513 -2.76 1.27 -18.57
CA HIS A 513 -3.32 0.06 -17.97
C HIS A 513 -4.08 -0.83 -18.99
N VAL A 514 -4.44 -0.28 -20.15
CA VAL A 514 -5.15 -1.02 -21.20
C VAL A 514 -4.37 -2.27 -21.62
N ASN A 515 -3.05 -2.20 -21.62
CA ASN A 515 -2.18 -3.34 -21.91
C ASN A 515 -2.27 -4.48 -20.88
N LEU A 516 -2.65 -4.18 -19.65
CA LEU A 516 -2.76 -5.17 -18.58
C LEU A 516 -4.11 -5.86 -18.59
N ALA A 517 -5.19 -5.10 -18.75
CA ALA A 517 -6.54 -5.61 -18.56
C ALA A 517 -6.87 -6.70 -19.58
N GLY A 518 -7.20 -7.89 -19.08
CA GLY A 518 -7.55 -9.07 -19.86
C GLY A 518 -8.75 -8.84 -20.80
N VAL A 519 -9.65 -7.94 -20.43
CA VAL A 519 -10.82 -7.55 -21.22
C VAL A 519 -10.46 -7.03 -22.62
N TYR A 520 -9.28 -6.41 -22.79
CA TYR A 520 -8.79 -5.92 -24.08
C TYR A 520 -8.01 -6.95 -24.90
N THR A 521 -7.86 -8.18 -24.40
CA THR A 521 -7.18 -9.25 -25.16
C THR A 521 -7.72 -9.42 -26.58
N PRO A 522 -9.03 -9.34 -26.87
CA PRO A 522 -9.55 -9.44 -28.22
C PRO A 522 -9.10 -8.33 -29.18
N LEU A 523 -8.65 -7.17 -28.65
CA LEU A 523 -8.19 -6.05 -29.47
C LEU A 523 -6.73 -6.16 -29.89
N ARG A 524 -5.93 -7.05 -29.30
CA ARG A 524 -4.48 -7.11 -29.54
C ARG A 524 -4.08 -7.40 -30.97
N ASP A 525 -4.95 -8.07 -31.70
CA ASP A 525 -4.76 -8.37 -33.12
C ASP A 525 -5.44 -7.33 -34.04
N ASP A 526 -6.13 -6.32 -33.49
CA ASP A 526 -6.76 -5.26 -34.26
C ASP A 526 -5.70 -4.18 -34.61
N PRO A 527 -5.48 -3.85 -35.90
CA PRO A 527 -4.45 -2.87 -36.26
C PRO A 527 -4.74 -1.44 -35.79
N ARG A 528 -5.93 -1.16 -35.25
CA ARG A 528 -6.29 0.13 -34.64
C ARG A 528 -5.88 0.24 -33.18
N PHE A 529 -5.70 -0.90 -32.51
CA PHE A 529 -5.25 -1.01 -31.13
C PHE A 529 -3.73 -0.99 -31.02
#